data_e880867da9642b8e3c20b2d358230566
#
_entry.id   e880867da9642b8e3c20b2d358230566
#
_cell.length_a   1.000
_cell.length_b   1.000
_cell.length_c   1.000
_cell.angle_alpha   90.00
_cell.angle_beta   90.00
_cell.angle_gamma   90.00
#
_symmetry.space_group_name_H-M   'P 1'
#
loop_
_entity.id
_entity.type
_entity.pdbx_description
1 polymer ?
#
loop_
_entity_poly.entity_id
_entity_poly.type
_entity_poly.pdbx_seq_one_letter_code
_entity_poly.pdbx_strand_id
1 'polypeptide(L)'
;MSENGHDRRSAQRREEILATATEVFFAKGFSRTSIDDVLERIGGSKRTLYRHFPGKEALFTAIVTTFSDRASNFAPATQSGELRPLLLELGQHYLENLLSRDVVAMFRMAVAEAPHFPEVTKVVYENGPKRACELLAKKFTEHNRNGREKIDNPAEAAQAFLATLRGDLFFRVLLTAYQPTATQIKKSVSVATEQFVKSHVTSSG
;
A
#
# COMPACT_ATOMS: atom_id res chain seq x y z
N MET A 1 -1.83 -18.57 -33.24
CA MET A 1 -1.81 -17.08 -33.03
C MET A 1 -3.06 -16.51 -32.33
N SER A 2 -4.06 -17.32 -31.96
CA SER A 2 -5.33 -16.86 -31.32
C SER A 2 -5.31 -16.74 -29.79
N GLU A 3 -4.48 -17.48 -29.05
CA GLU A 3 -4.45 -17.51 -27.58
C GLU A 3 -4.03 -16.16 -26.97
N ASN A 4 -3.05 -15.50 -27.55
CA ASN A 4 -2.54 -14.19 -27.06
C ASN A 4 -3.57 -13.04 -27.08
N GLY A 5 -4.57 -13.12 -27.98
CA GLY A 5 -5.61 -12.08 -28.10
C GLY A 5 -6.74 -12.26 -27.07
N HIS A 6 -7.06 -13.48 -26.70
CA HIS A 6 -8.09 -13.78 -25.70
C HIS A 6 -7.61 -13.46 -24.30
N ASP A 7 -6.37 -13.81 -23.98
CA ASP A 7 -5.75 -13.51 -22.68
C ASP A 7 -5.59 -12.01 -22.46
N ARG A 8 -5.19 -11.25 -23.46
CA ARG A 8 -5.11 -9.77 -23.39
C ARG A 8 -6.47 -9.13 -23.11
N ARG A 9 -7.53 -9.55 -23.81
CA ARG A 9 -8.88 -9.04 -23.58
C ARG A 9 -9.40 -9.40 -22.18
N SER A 10 -9.11 -10.61 -21.72
CA SER A 10 -9.47 -11.06 -20.38
C SER A 10 -8.77 -10.26 -19.31
N ALA A 11 -7.46 -9.99 -19.44
CA ALA A 11 -6.68 -9.18 -18.52
C ALA A 11 -7.19 -7.72 -18.51
N GLN A 12 -7.40 -7.12 -19.68
CA GLN A 12 -7.94 -5.76 -19.79
C GLN A 12 -9.32 -5.65 -19.10
N ARG A 13 -10.21 -6.63 -19.33
CA ARG A 13 -11.53 -6.65 -18.71
C ARG A 13 -11.44 -6.77 -17.18
N ARG A 14 -10.50 -7.55 -16.68
CA ARG A 14 -10.23 -7.67 -15.24
C ARG A 14 -9.79 -6.34 -14.64
N GLU A 15 -8.93 -5.59 -15.31
CA GLU A 15 -8.48 -4.26 -14.87
C GLU A 15 -9.61 -3.24 -14.88
N GLU A 16 -10.46 -3.22 -15.92
CA GLU A 16 -11.64 -2.36 -15.99
C GLU A 16 -12.61 -2.64 -14.83
N ILE A 17 -12.87 -3.92 -14.52
CA ILE A 17 -13.71 -4.31 -13.38
C ILE A 17 -13.11 -3.79 -12.07
N LEU A 18 -11.80 -3.97 -11.85
CA LEU A 18 -11.13 -3.50 -10.63
C LEU A 18 -11.19 -1.98 -10.49
N ALA A 19 -10.92 -1.23 -11.56
CA ALA A 19 -10.97 0.23 -11.54
C ALA A 19 -12.38 0.74 -11.19
N THR A 20 -13.40 0.24 -11.90
CA THR A 20 -14.79 0.64 -11.65
C THR A 20 -15.26 0.24 -10.25
N ALA A 21 -14.94 -0.98 -9.81
CA ALA A 21 -15.30 -1.45 -8.48
C ALA A 21 -14.63 -0.62 -7.37
N THR A 22 -13.40 -0.19 -7.57
CA THR A 22 -12.70 0.72 -6.64
C THR A 22 -13.48 2.01 -6.44
N GLU A 23 -13.93 2.65 -7.53
CA GLU A 23 -14.75 3.86 -7.45
C GLU A 23 -16.07 3.63 -6.72
N VAL A 24 -16.75 2.51 -7.00
CA VAL A 24 -18.03 2.17 -6.36
C VAL A 24 -17.84 1.93 -4.87
N PHE A 25 -16.83 1.15 -4.47
CA PHE A 25 -16.54 0.89 -3.05
C PHE A 25 -16.16 2.17 -2.31
N PHE A 26 -15.37 3.04 -2.90
CA PHE A 26 -14.98 4.31 -2.26
C PHE A 26 -16.15 5.29 -2.13
N ALA A 27 -17.09 5.25 -3.06
CA ALA A 27 -18.27 6.12 -3.02
C ALA A 27 -19.35 5.62 -2.05
N LYS A 28 -19.61 4.30 -2.00
CA LYS A 28 -20.73 3.71 -1.25
C LYS A 28 -20.32 3.04 0.07
N GLY A 29 -19.04 2.68 0.23
CA GLY A 29 -18.56 1.77 1.27
C GLY A 29 -18.73 0.30 0.90
N PHE A 30 -18.06 -0.60 1.63
CA PHE A 30 -18.13 -2.04 1.34
C PHE A 30 -19.54 -2.60 1.56
N SER A 31 -20.15 -2.32 2.71
CA SER A 31 -21.48 -2.88 3.08
C SER A 31 -22.56 -2.57 2.05
N ARG A 32 -22.61 -1.32 1.59
CA ARG A 32 -23.66 -0.81 0.69
C ARG A 32 -23.41 -1.04 -0.79
N THR A 33 -22.26 -1.62 -1.16
CA THR A 33 -21.93 -1.97 -2.54
C THR A 33 -22.41 -3.38 -2.85
N SER A 34 -23.12 -3.56 -3.97
CA SER A 34 -23.46 -4.84 -4.57
C SER A 34 -22.67 -5.09 -5.85
N ILE A 35 -22.65 -6.33 -6.32
CA ILE A 35 -22.09 -6.66 -7.65
C ILE A 35 -22.88 -5.97 -8.77
N ASP A 36 -24.18 -5.77 -8.58
CA ASP A 36 -25.03 -5.08 -9.56
C ASP A 36 -24.65 -3.62 -9.70
N ASP A 37 -24.30 -2.92 -8.61
CA ASP A 37 -23.80 -1.53 -8.68
C ASP A 37 -22.53 -1.40 -9.54
N VAL A 38 -21.66 -2.40 -9.49
CA VAL A 38 -20.44 -2.42 -10.33
C VAL A 38 -20.82 -2.66 -11.79
N LEU A 39 -21.74 -3.60 -12.05
CA LEU A 39 -22.20 -3.94 -13.40
C LEU A 39 -22.95 -2.81 -14.08
N GLU A 40 -23.78 -2.05 -13.34
CA GLU A 40 -24.46 -0.86 -13.86
C GLU A 40 -23.49 0.17 -14.46
N ARG A 41 -22.30 0.30 -13.84
CA ARG A 41 -21.30 1.27 -14.32
C ARG A 41 -20.43 0.73 -15.45
N ILE A 42 -20.03 -0.54 -15.38
CA ILE A 42 -19.06 -1.11 -16.31
C ILE A 42 -19.73 -1.77 -17.53
N GLY A 43 -21.02 -2.11 -17.42
CA GLY A 43 -21.72 -2.93 -18.39
C GLY A 43 -21.26 -4.38 -18.43
N GLY A 44 -21.98 -5.22 -19.14
CA GLY A 44 -21.67 -6.64 -19.30
C GLY A 44 -22.54 -7.56 -18.42
N SER A 45 -22.17 -8.84 -18.35
CA SER A 45 -22.96 -9.84 -17.64
C SER A 45 -22.38 -10.20 -16.28
N LYS A 46 -23.25 -10.58 -15.32
CA LYS A 46 -22.87 -11.18 -14.04
C LYS A 46 -21.91 -12.34 -14.24
N ARG A 47 -22.17 -13.20 -15.24
CA ARG A 47 -21.33 -14.36 -15.57
C ARG A 47 -19.89 -13.96 -15.88
N THR A 48 -19.68 -12.86 -16.58
CA THR A 48 -18.34 -12.36 -16.90
C THR A 48 -17.63 -11.89 -15.64
N LEU A 49 -18.33 -11.14 -14.78
CA LEU A 49 -17.75 -10.67 -13.53
C LEU A 49 -17.39 -11.81 -12.59
N TYR A 50 -18.32 -12.78 -12.38
CA TYR A 50 -18.10 -13.93 -11.51
C TYR A 50 -16.99 -14.87 -12.02
N ARG A 51 -16.70 -14.89 -13.33
CA ARG A 51 -15.56 -15.62 -13.87
C ARG A 51 -14.22 -15.03 -13.40
N HIS A 52 -14.15 -13.71 -13.20
CA HIS A 52 -12.94 -13.02 -12.72
C HIS A 52 -12.87 -12.95 -11.20
N PHE A 53 -14.02 -12.75 -10.54
CA PHE A 53 -14.13 -12.54 -9.10
C PHE A 53 -15.35 -13.30 -8.58
N PRO A 54 -15.16 -14.33 -7.74
CA PRO A 54 -16.26 -15.20 -7.29
C PRO A 54 -17.25 -14.53 -6.33
N GLY A 55 -16.98 -13.29 -5.91
CA GLY A 55 -17.87 -12.53 -5.03
C GLY A 55 -17.34 -11.14 -4.74
N LYS A 56 -18.11 -10.39 -3.95
CA LYS A 56 -17.79 -9.01 -3.55
C LYS A 56 -16.50 -8.96 -2.72
N GLU A 57 -16.33 -9.91 -1.81
CA GLU A 57 -15.15 -10.04 -0.94
C GLU A 57 -13.88 -10.31 -1.77
N ALA A 58 -13.96 -11.22 -2.74
CA ALA A 58 -12.84 -11.52 -3.63
C ALA A 58 -12.47 -10.32 -4.52
N LEU A 59 -13.47 -9.59 -4.99
CA LEU A 59 -13.27 -8.36 -5.76
C LEU A 59 -12.59 -7.29 -4.90
N PHE A 60 -13.04 -7.10 -3.66
CA PHE A 60 -12.42 -6.18 -2.72
C PHE A 60 -10.98 -6.58 -2.39
N THR A 61 -10.74 -7.86 -2.08
CA THR A 61 -9.39 -8.39 -1.83
C THR A 61 -8.46 -8.12 -3.01
N ALA A 62 -8.93 -8.32 -4.23
CA ALA A 62 -8.13 -8.05 -5.42
C ALA A 62 -7.79 -6.56 -5.58
N ILE A 63 -8.71 -5.66 -5.22
CA ILE A 63 -8.45 -4.21 -5.20
C ILE A 63 -7.34 -3.89 -4.19
N VAL A 64 -7.47 -4.36 -2.94
CA VAL A 64 -6.48 -4.13 -1.90
C VAL A 64 -5.11 -4.67 -2.30
N THR A 65 -5.06 -5.88 -2.87
CA THR A 65 -3.83 -6.50 -3.37
C THR A 65 -3.18 -5.65 -4.47
N THR A 66 -3.97 -5.11 -5.40
CA THR A 66 -3.48 -4.24 -6.48
C THR A 66 -2.79 -2.98 -5.92
N PHE A 67 -3.37 -2.33 -4.90
CA PHE A 67 -2.74 -1.19 -4.23
C PHE A 67 -1.46 -1.59 -3.51
N SER A 68 -1.46 -2.72 -2.83
CA SER A 68 -0.29 -3.25 -2.15
C SER A 68 0.86 -3.59 -3.11
N ASP A 69 0.55 -4.20 -4.25
CA ASP A 69 1.54 -4.55 -5.26
C ASP A 69 2.18 -3.30 -5.89
N ARG A 70 1.39 -2.26 -6.19
CA ARG A 70 1.91 -0.97 -6.66
C ARG A 70 2.88 -0.35 -5.65
N ALA A 71 2.53 -0.38 -4.37
CA ALA A 71 3.40 0.11 -3.30
C ALA A 71 4.69 -0.72 -3.15
N SER A 72 4.62 -2.02 -3.43
CA SER A 72 5.72 -2.98 -3.25
C SER A 72 6.71 -2.99 -4.42
N ASN A 73 6.27 -2.58 -5.61
CA ASN A 73 7.08 -2.62 -6.84
C ASN A 73 8.11 -1.49 -6.94
N PHE A 74 8.41 -0.83 -5.83
CA PHE A 74 9.45 0.19 -5.79
C PHE A 74 10.84 -0.44 -5.71
N ALA A 75 11.67 -0.15 -6.70
CA ALA A 75 13.09 -0.45 -6.70
C ALA A 75 13.86 0.87 -6.43
N PRO A 76 14.59 0.98 -5.31
CA PRO A 76 15.41 2.16 -5.05
C PRO A 76 16.42 2.37 -6.16
N ALA A 77 16.61 3.60 -6.60
CA ALA A 77 17.64 3.95 -7.58
C ALA A 77 19.05 3.88 -6.95
N THR A 78 19.13 4.08 -5.64
CA THR A 78 20.38 4.08 -4.88
C THR A 78 20.95 2.66 -4.78
N GLN A 79 22.08 2.42 -5.44
CA GLN A 79 22.85 1.17 -5.38
C GLN A 79 24.14 1.32 -4.56
N SER A 80 24.35 2.46 -3.90
CA SER A 80 25.58 2.80 -3.19
C SER A 80 25.90 1.93 -1.97
N GLY A 81 24.95 1.15 -1.49
CA GLY A 81 25.08 0.40 -0.22
C GLY A 81 25.01 1.29 1.03
N GLU A 82 24.81 2.59 0.86
CA GLU A 82 24.65 3.56 1.94
C GLU A 82 23.23 3.54 2.50
N LEU A 83 23.10 3.47 3.81
CA LEU A 83 21.80 3.31 4.47
C LEU A 83 20.93 4.56 4.37
N ARG A 84 21.52 5.75 4.61
CA ARG A 84 20.76 7.01 4.62
C ARG A 84 20.04 7.33 3.29
N PRO A 85 20.68 7.30 2.12
CA PRO A 85 20.01 7.45 0.84
C PRO A 85 18.88 6.41 0.64
N LEU A 86 19.13 5.16 0.99
CA LEU A 86 18.13 4.08 0.91
C LEU A 86 16.90 4.39 1.76
N LEU A 87 17.06 4.84 3.01
CA LEU A 87 15.95 5.21 3.90
C LEU A 87 15.17 6.39 3.37
N LEU A 88 15.85 7.41 2.82
CA LEU A 88 15.19 8.57 2.23
C LEU A 88 14.32 8.19 1.03
N GLU A 89 14.83 7.37 0.11
CA GLU A 89 14.06 6.91 -1.05
C GLU A 89 12.87 6.02 -0.65
N LEU A 90 13.10 5.01 0.21
CA LEU A 90 12.05 4.11 0.69
C LEU A 90 10.99 4.87 1.49
N GLY A 91 11.41 5.79 2.36
CA GLY A 91 10.51 6.62 3.17
C GLY A 91 9.66 7.55 2.31
N GLN A 92 10.26 8.18 1.30
CA GLN A 92 9.56 9.05 0.37
C GLN A 92 8.48 8.27 -0.39
N HIS A 93 8.86 7.15 -1.01
CA HIS A 93 7.92 6.30 -1.75
C HIS A 93 6.78 5.78 -0.87
N TYR A 94 7.13 5.27 0.32
CA TYR A 94 6.14 4.78 1.28
C TYR A 94 5.14 5.86 1.67
N LEU A 95 5.61 7.05 2.04
CA LEU A 95 4.75 8.12 2.54
C LEU A 95 3.90 8.72 1.42
N GLU A 96 4.44 8.90 0.21
CA GLU A 96 3.67 9.34 -0.96
C GLU A 96 2.54 8.37 -1.30
N ASN A 97 2.83 7.05 -1.30
CA ASN A 97 1.81 6.04 -1.53
C ASN A 97 0.75 6.04 -0.41
N LEU A 98 1.18 6.04 0.85
CA LEU A 98 0.28 6.00 2.01
C LEU A 98 -0.68 7.20 2.04
N LEU A 99 -0.20 8.38 1.66
CA LEU A 99 -0.97 9.63 1.64
C LEU A 99 -1.71 9.86 0.32
N SER A 100 -1.63 8.93 -0.63
CA SER A 100 -2.38 9.02 -1.88
C SER A 100 -3.89 8.98 -1.61
N ARG A 101 -4.64 9.66 -2.48
CA ARG A 101 -6.11 9.76 -2.35
C ARG A 101 -6.78 8.40 -2.18
N ASP A 102 -6.37 7.43 -2.98
CA ASP A 102 -7.02 6.11 -3.03
C ASP A 102 -6.69 5.28 -1.79
N VAL A 103 -5.44 5.29 -1.33
CA VAL A 103 -5.03 4.57 -0.11
C VAL A 103 -5.70 5.18 1.12
N VAL A 104 -5.78 6.51 1.21
CA VAL A 104 -6.51 7.19 2.29
C VAL A 104 -8.00 6.85 2.27
N ALA A 105 -8.64 6.85 1.08
CA ALA A 105 -10.04 6.46 0.94
C ALA A 105 -10.27 5.00 1.38
N MET A 106 -9.36 4.10 1.03
CA MET A 106 -9.41 2.70 1.45
C MET A 106 -9.29 2.57 2.98
N PHE A 107 -8.37 3.30 3.62
CA PHE A 107 -8.26 3.29 5.09
C PHE A 107 -9.51 3.83 5.78
N ARG A 108 -10.07 4.94 5.27
CA ARG A 108 -11.33 5.50 5.81
C ARG A 108 -12.46 4.49 5.73
N MET A 109 -12.61 3.83 4.58
CA MET A 109 -13.62 2.78 4.39
C MET A 109 -13.37 1.61 5.33
N ALA A 110 -12.13 1.11 5.44
CA ALA A 110 -11.80 0.00 6.32
C ALA A 110 -12.12 0.32 7.80
N VAL A 111 -11.81 1.53 8.28
CA VAL A 111 -12.14 1.95 9.64
C VAL A 111 -13.65 1.98 9.87
N ALA A 112 -14.42 2.50 8.91
CA ALA A 112 -15.89 2.57 9.01
C ALA A 112 -16.55 1.19 8.98
N GLU A 113 -16.00 0.24 8.24
CA GLU A 113 -16.57 -1.10 8.06
C GLU A 113 -16.07 -2.13 9.10
N ALA A 114 -14.99 -1.84 9.82
CA ALA A 114 -14.37 -2.77 10.76
C ALA A 114 -15.32 -3.38 11.82
N PRO A 115 -16.29 -2.64 12.38
CA PRO A 115 -17.23 -3.22 13.35
C PRO A 115 -18.19 -4.27 12.74
N HIS A 116 -18.42 -4.20 11.42
CA HIS A 116 -19.41 -5.03 10.73
C HIS A 116 -18.79 -6.13 9.87
N PHE A 117 -17.60 -5.86 9.31
CA PHE A 117 -16.91 -6.74 8.37
C PHE A 117 -15.42 -6.91 8.75
N PRO A 118 -15.09 -7.46 9.92
CA PRO A 118 -13.72 -7.56 10.41
C PRO A 118 -12.81 -8.38 9.48
N GLU A 119 -13.33 -9.44 8.84
CA GLU A 119 -12.54 -10.25 7.91
C GLU A 119 -12.14 -9.49 6.64
N VAL A 120 -13.04 -8.62 6.15
CA VAL A 120 -12.77 -7.77 4.99
C VAL A 120 -11.72 -6.70 5.31
N THR A 121 -11.81 -6.08 6.48
CA THR A 121 -10.88 -5.05 6.91
C THR A 121 -9.53 -5.61 7.33
N LYS A 122 -9.48 -6.86 7.82
CA LYS A 122 -8.25 -7.61 8.06
C LYS A 122 -7.40 -7.73 6.79
N VAL A 123 -8.02 -7.90 5.62
CA VAL A 123 -7.31 -7.92 4.33
C VAL A 123 -6.54 -6.61 4.08
N VAL A 124 -7.11 -5.46 4.46
CA VAL A 124 -6.45 -4.14 4.35
C VAL A 124 -5.21 -4.08 5.25
N TYR A 125 -5.31 -4.56 6.49
CA TYR A 125 -4.19 -4.59 7.42
C TYR A 125 -3.06 -5.52 6.94
N GLU A 126 -3.41 -6.74 6.51
CA GLU A 126 -2.42 -7.74 6.10
C GLU A 126 -1.68 -7.35 4.82
N ASN A 127 -2.41 -6.85 3.81
CA ASN A 127 -1.80 -6.45 2.54
C ASN A 127 -1.23 -5.02 2.56
N GLY A 128 -1.60 -4.18 3.51
CA GLY A 128 -1.08 -2.83 3.67
C GLY A 128 0.03 -2.74 4.74
N PRO A 129 -0.31 -2.31 5.96
CA PRO A 129 0.68 -2.04 7.01
C PRO A 129 1.60 -3.21 7.35
N LYS A 130 1.05 -4.42 7.49
CA LYS A 130 1.82 -5.62 7.83
C LYS A 130 2.82 -5.96 6.72
N ARG A 131 2.33 -6.06 5.48
CA ARG A 131 3.18 -6.36 4.32
C ARG A 131 4.28 -5.32 4.11
N ALA A 132 3.98 -4.03 4.31
CA ALA A 132 4.99 -2.98 4.23
C ALA A 132 6.13 -3.19 5.24
N CYS A 133 5.80 -3.56 6.48
CA CYS A 133 6.80 -3.89 7.51
C CYS A 133 7.65 -5.09 7.10
N GLU A 134 7.03 -6.17 6.60
CA GLU A 134 7.74 -7.39 6.18
C GLU A 134 8.71 -7.12 5.02
N LEU A 135 8.27 -6.34 4.02
CA LEU A 135 9.10 -5.98 2.87
C LEU A 135 10.27 -5.07 3.27
N LEU A 136 10.05 -4.11 4.16
CA LEU A 136 11.11 -3.25 4.66
C LEU A 136 12.11 -4.03 5.52
N ALA A 137 11.63 -4.92 6.40
CA ALA A 137 12.48 -5.81 7.21
C ALA A 137 13.39 -6.68 6.32
N LYS A 138 12.84 -7.21 5.21
CA LYS A 138 13.63 -7.94 4.22
C LYS A 138 14.73 -7.08 3.60
N LYS A 139 14.42 -5.83 3.20
CA LYS A 139 15.41 -4.89 2.67
C LYS A 139 16.49 -4.54 3.70
N PHE A 140 16.14 -4.38 4.97
CA PHE A 140 17.10 -4.16 6.04
C PHE A 140 18.02 -5.37 6.26
N THR A 141 17.46 -6.59 6.19
CA THR A 141 18.24 -7.83 6.24
C THR A 141 19.21 -7.94 5.05
N GLU A 142 18.78 -7.57 3.86
CA GLU A 142 19.62 -7.52 2.66
C GLU A 142 20.73 -6.47 2.80
N HIS A 143 20.40 -5.28 3.32
CA HIS A 143 21.39 -4.24 3.61
C HIS A 143 22.44 -4.72 4.62
N ASN A 144 22.02 -5.40 5.68
CA ASN A 144 22.94 -5.96 6.69
C ASN A 144 23.96 -6.98 6.13
N ARG A 145 23.68 -7.61 5.00
CA ARG A 145 24.64 -8.53 4.35
C ARG A 145 25.73 -7.78 3.60
N ASN A 146 25.40 -6.65 2.99
CA ASN A 146 26.25 -5.96 2.02
C ASN A 146 26.71 -4.57 2.49
N GLY A 147 26.01 -3.96 3.44
CA GLY A 147 26.29 -2.62 3.95
C GLY A 147 27.35 -2.60 5.07
N ARG A 148 28.01 -1.45 5.23
CA ARG A 148 28.98 -1.19 6.31
C ARG A 148 28.28 -0.90 7.65
N GLU A 149 27.13 -0.25 7.57
CA GLU A 149 26.29 0.04 8.74
C GLU A 149 25.35 -1.14 8.96
N LYS A 150 25.12 -1.50 10.21
CA LYS A 150 24.22 -2.61 10.57
C LYS A 150 22.98 -2.08 11.27
N ILE A 151 21.85 -2.65 10.93
CA ILE A 151 20.56 -2.36 11.52
C ILE A 151 20.25 -3.47 12.52
N ASP A 152 20.11 -3.08 13.78
CA ASP A 152 19.73 -4.02 14.85
C ASP A 152 18.26 -4.44 14.66
N ASN A 153 18.00 -5.73 14.85
CA ASN A 153 16.67 -6.32 14.73
C ASN A 153 15.84 -5.76 13.54
N PRO A 154 16.14 -6.17 12.29
CA PRO A 154 15.50 -5.62 11.09
C PRO A 154 13.97 -5.56 11.12
N ALA A 155 13.30 -6.49 11.81
CA ALA A 155 11.85 -6.53 11.91
C ALA A 155 11.30 -5.40 12.79
N GLU A 156 11.85 -5.24 13.98
CA GLU A 156 11.46 -4.14 14.90
C GLU A 156 11.86 -2.79 14.34
N ALA A 157 13.06 -2.70 13.76
CA ALA A 157 13.55 -1.50 13.10
C ALA A 157 12.62 -1.04 11.95
N ALA A 158 12.15 -1.98 11.11
CA ALA A 158 11.20 -1.67 10.04
C ALA A 158 9.87 -1.15 10.59
N GLN A 159 9.34 -1.76 11.65
CA GLN A 159 8.12 -1.33 12.31
C GLN A 159 8.28 0.08 12.90
N ALA A 160 9.39 0.36 13.60
CA ALA A 160 9.69 1.66 14.19
C ALA A 160 9.82 2.75 13.12
N PHE A 161 10.55 2.48 12.03
CA PHE A 161 10.72 3.43 10.93
C PHE A 161 9.39 3.81 10.28
N LEU A 162 8.57 2.80 9.91
CA LEU A 162 7.27 3.06 9.30
C LEU A 162 6.29 3.73 10.28
N ALA A 163 6.36 3.44 11.58
CA ALA A 163 5.56 4.13 12.59
C ALA A 163 5.94 5.62 12.68
N THR A 164 7.23 5.93 12.69
CA THR A 164 7.74 7.31 12.72
C THR A 164 7.35 8.08 11.45
N LEU A 165 7.45 7.45 10.28
CA LEU A 165 7.02 8.06 9.00
C LEU A 165 5.53 8.42 8.99
N ARG A 166 4.67 7.53 9.49
CA ARG A 166 3.23 7.79 9.57
C ARG A 166 2.94 9.02 10.44
N GLY A 167 3.47 9.03 11.64
CA GLY A 167 3.40 10.14 12.59
C GLY A 167 2.07 10.90 12.59
N ASP A 168 2.12 12.18 12.91
CA ASP A 168 0.96 13.10 12.89
C ASP A 168 0.42 13.33 11.46
N LEU A 169 1.30 13.34 10.47
CA LEU A 169 0.94 13.68 9.09
C LEU A 169 -0.12 12.73 8.52
N PHE A 170 0.02 11.43 8.77
CA PHE A 170 -0.96 10.43 8.33
C PHE A 170 -2.33 10.64 9.01
N PHE A 171 -2.35 10.88 10.31
CA PHE A 171 -3.61 11.11 11.03
C PHE A 171 -4.30 12.41 10.57
N ARG A 172 -3.56 13.47 10.30
CA ARG A 172 -4.13 14.71 9.75
C ARG A 172 -4.78 14.46 8.38
N VAL A 173 -4.09 13.75 7.49
CA VAL A 173 -4.64 13.41 6.16
C VAL A 173 -5.83 12.45 6.29
N LEU A 174 -5.73 11.43 7.16
CA LEU A 174 -6.78 10.43 7.35
C LEU A 174 -8.08 11.03 7.90
N LEU A 175 -7.97 11.94 8.89
CA LEU A 175 -9.12 12.43 9.66
C LEU A 175 -9.67 13.77 9.17
N THR A 176 -8.94 14.47 8.32
CA THR A 176 -9.34 15.81 7.85
C THR A 176 -9.25 15.90 6.32
N ALA A 177 -9.54 17.10 5.79
CA ALA A 177 -9.32 17.42 4.38
C ALA A 177 -7.88 17.93 4.09
N TYR A 178 -6.95 17.75 5.03
CA TYR A 178 -5.58 18.20 4.88
C TYR A 178 -4.84 17.49 3.76
N GLN A 179 -4.13 18.25 2.95
CA GLN A 179 -3.29 17.75 1.87
C GLN A 179 -1.86 18.28 2.07
N PRO A 180 -0.87 17.41 2.35
CA PRO A 180 0.49 17.84 2.56
C PRO A 180 1.16 18.23 1.25
N THR A 181 2.04 19.23 1.32
CA THR A 181 2.92 19.56 0.20
C THR A 181 4.08 18.56 0.09
N ALA A 182 4.68 18.48 -1.09
CA ALA A 182 5.88 17.65 -1.31
C ALA A 182 7.02 18.00 -0.32
N THR A 183 7.15 19.28 0.03
CA THR A 183 8.14 19.76 1.00
C THR A 183 7.87 19.21 2.40
N GLN A 184 6.62 19.13 2.81
CA GLN A 184 6.24 18.57 4.12
C GLN A 184 6.48 17.06 4.18
N ILE A 185 6.19 16.34 3.10
CA ILE A 185 6.50 14.90 2.98
C ILE A 185 8.02 14.70 3.10
N LYS A 186 8.82 15.41 2.32
CA LYS A 186 10.30 15.34 2.36
C LYS A 186 10.84 15.64 3.77
N LYS A 187 10.31 16.66 4.43
CA LYS A 187 10.70 17.01 5.81
C LYS A 187 10.40 15.85 6.79
N SER A 188 9.20 15.27 6.72
CA SER A 188 8.83 14.13 7.57
C SER A 188 9.75 12.93 7.35
N VAL A 189 10.07 12.62 6.09
CA VAL A 189 11.00 11.54 5.73
C VAL A 189 12.40 11.81 6.26
N SER A 190 12.91 13.03 6.11
CA SER A 190 14.24 13.42 6.63
C SER A 190 14.31 13.27 8.13
N VAL A 191 13.31 13.76 8.86
CA VAL A 191 13.26 13.65 10.34
C VAL A 191 13.21 12.19 10.79
N ALA A 192 12.35 11.37 10.14
CA ALA A 192 12.24 9.94 10.46
C ALA A 192 13.57 9.19 10.19
N THR A 193 14.24 9.52 9.09
CA THR A 193 15.55 8.94 8.73
C THR A 193 16.63 9.29 9.77
N GLU A 194 16.70 10.57 10.19
CA GLU A 194 17.66 11.00 11.22
C GLU A 194 17.44 10.29 12.57
N GLN A 195 16.18 10.19 12.99
CA GLN A 195 15.83 9.49 14.22
C GLN A 195 16.16 8.01 14.15
N PHE A 196 15.85 7.38 13.02
CA PHE A 196 16.12 5.97 12.80
C PHE A 196 17.62 5.66 12.86
N VAL A 197 18.45 6.40 12.12
CA VAL A 197 19.91 6.20 12.10
C VAL A 197 20.51 6.33 13.51
N LYS A 198 20.05 7.30 14.30
CA LYS A 198 20.53 7.50 15.69
C LYS A 198 20.15 6.36 16.63
N SER A 199 19.02 5.68 16.39
CA SER A 199 18.46 4.73 17.36
C SER A 199 18.67 3.26 17.01
N HIS A 200 18.88 2.93 15.73
CA HIS A 200 18.85 1.55 15.23
C HIS A 200 20.08 1.15 14.41
N VAL A 201 21.07 2.05 14.31
CA VAL A 201 22.25 1.78 13.48
C VAL A 201 23.50 1.75 14.33
N THR A 202 24.25 0.64 14.17
CA THR A 202 25.58 0.47 14.77
C THR A 202 26.63 0.54 13.68
N SER A 203 27.65 1.38 13.89
CA SER A 203 28.83 1.40 13.01
C SER A 203 29.66 0.15 13.30
N SER A 204 29.90 -0.67 12.29
CA SER A 204 30.91 -1.72 12.38
C SER A 204 32.27 -1.04 12.48
N GLY A 205 32.91 -1.11 13.67
CA GLY A 205 34.27 -0.63 13.91
C GLY A 205 35.29 -1.36 13.04
#